data_4ec4e60127d14011871ab92ba37dd243
#
_entry.id   4ec4e60127d14011871ab92ba37dd243
#
_cell.length_a   1.000
_cell.length_b   1.000
_cell.length_c   1.000
_cell.angle_alpha   90.00
_cell.angle_beta   90.00
_cell.angle_gamma   90.00
#
_symmetry.space_group_name_H-M   'P 1'
#
loop_
_entity.id
_entity.type
_entity.pdbx_description
1 polymer ?
#
loop_
_entity_poly.entity_id
_entity_poly.type
_entity_poly.pdbx_seq_one_letter_code
_entity_poly.pdbx_strand_id
1 'polypeptide(L)'
;MKFHKLLIILLFTIGLCFNQNIDKFKQLDHEIRSPNLYRTASGYPGHGYWQNRSDYKINVKLNDNNQSINGFETITYTNNSPDDLNYLWVQLDQNVREKDSDSYKIYSGGMNKKLGFSSVKPGYIIGDNEASQVLNNFDGGFKIEEVVMIDGRKLNFTINKTMMRIDLKKPLKTKSKLSFSIRWSYNIQDKVFMGGRP
;
A
#
# COMPACT_ATOMS: atom_id res chain seq x y z
N MET A 1 10.69 -57.52 11.64
CA MET A 1 10.10 -56.25 12.14
C MET A 1 10.92 -55.02 11.84
N LYS A 2 12.27 -55.04 11.88
CA LYS A 2 13.12 -53.87 11.55
C LYS A 2 13.10 -53.49 10.05
N PHE A 3 13.03 -54.45 9.16
CA PHE A 3 13.05 -54.27 7.70
C PHE A 3 11.81 -53.55 7.18
N HIS A 4 10.62 -53.88 7.71
CA HIS A 4 9.35 -53.24 7.32
C HIS A 4 9.27 -51.77 7.75
N LYS A 5 9.84 -51.46 8.92
CA LYS A 5 9.90 -50.04 9.39
C LYS A 5 10.83 -49.21 8.52
N LEU A 6 11.95 -49.77 8.05
CA LEU A 6 12.89 -49.11 7.15
C LEU A 6 12.27 -48.87 5.78
N LEU A 7 11.52 -49.82 5.25
CA LEU A 7 10.82 -49.70 3.98
C LEU A 7 9.72 -48.63 4.00
N ILE A 8 8.95 -48.55 5.11
CA ILE A 8 7.94 -47.50 5.29
C ILE A 8 8.55 -46.12 5.38
N ILE A 9 9.68 -45.96 6.08
CA ILE A 9 10.40 -44.67 6.14
C ILE A 9 10.94 -44.28 4.77
N LEU A 10 11.48 -45.22 4.00
CA LEU A 10 11.97 -44.98 2.65
C LEU A 10 10.84 -44.57 1.69
N LEU A 11 9.68 -45.21 1.77
CA LEU A 11 8.51 -44.83 0.98
C LEU A 11 7.96 -43.46 1.37
N PHE A 12 8.02 -43.11 2.64
CA PHE A 12 7.59 -41.78 3.11
C PHE A 12 8.54 -40.66 2.67
N THR A 13 9.87 -40.91 2.66
CA THR A 13 10.86 -39.93 2.18
C THR A 13 10.78 -39.77 0.65
N ILE A 14 10.49 -40.81 -0.11
CA ILE A 14 10.28 -40.73 -1.55
C ILE A 14 9.02 -39.88 -1.85
N GLY A 15 7.94 -40.04 -1.06
CA GLY A 15 6.72 -39.23 -1.21
C GLY A 15 6.93 -37.73 -0.94
N LEU A 16 7.90 -37.36 -0.10
CA LEU A 16 8.23 -35.96 0.18
C LEU A 16 9.14 -35.31 -0.89
N CYS A 17 9.77 -36.09 -1.74
CA CYS A 17 10.58 -35.61 -2.88
C CYS A 17 9.76 -35.33 -4.14
N PHE A 18 8.50 -35.73 -4.17
CA PHE A 18 7.60 -35.35 -5.25
C PHE A 18 6.99 -34.01 -4.92
N ASN A 19 7.76 -32.96 -5.08
CA ASN A 19 7.21 -31.80 -5.63
C ASN A 19 8.06 -30.57 -5.55
N GLN A 20 8.20 -30.00 -6.48
CA GLN A 20 7.84 -28.64 -6.90
C GLN A 20 8.47 -28.48 -8.26
N ASN A 21 7.84 -29.04 -9.24
CA ASN A 21 8.05 -28.57 -10.58
C ASN A 21 7.44 -27.17 -10.66
N ILE A 22 8.03 -26.22 -9.92
CA ILE A 22 7.80 -24.83 -10.18
C ILE A 22 8.46 -24.56 -11.53
N ASP A 23 7.65 -24.62 -12.56
CA ASP A 23 8.07 -24.22 -13.89
C ASP A 23 8.46 -22.75 -13.84
N LYS A 24 9.77 -22.50 -13.65
CA LYS A 24 10.35 -21.16 -13.53
C LYS A 24 10.18 -20.33 -14.81
N PHE A 25 9.79 -20.98 -15.88
CA PHE A 25 9.57 -20.35 -17.19
C PHE A 25 8.09 -20.24 -17.57
N LYS A 26 7.19 -20.62 -16.66
CA LYS A 26 5.76 -20.53 -16.88
C LYS A 26 5.35 -19.07 -17.03
N GLN A 27 4.86 -18.72 -18.18
CA GLN A 27 4.37 -17.37 -18.45
C GLN A 27 3.00 -17.16 -17.79
N LEU A 28 2.72 -15.92 -17.40
CA LEU A 28 1.47 -15.56 -16.71
C LEU A 28 0.21 -15.85 -17.52
N ASP A 29 0.32 -15.90 -18.86
CA ASP A 29 -0.75 -16.21 -19.80
C ASP A 29 -1.06 -17.72 -19.89
N HIS A 30 -0.17 -18.59 -19.43
CA HIS A 30 -0.40 -20.03 -19.40
C HIS A 30 -1.36 -20.47 -18.27
N GLU A 31 -1.66 -19.61 -17.32
CA GLU A 31 -2.65 -19.86 -16.27
C GLU A 31 -3.94 -19.07 -16.52
N ILE A 32 -4.79 -19.58 -17.39
CA ILE A 32 -6.18 -19.14 -17.41
C ILE A 32 -6.79 -19.58 -16.08
N ARG A 33 -7.13 -18.63 -15.22
CA ARG A 33 -7.78 -18.92 -13.94
C ARG A 33 -9.11 -19.61 -14.20
N SER A 34 -9.30 -20.79 -13.62
CA SER A 34 -10.56 -21.51 -13.71
C SER A 34 -11.72 -20.63 -13.22
N PRO A 35 -12.89 -20.70 -13.87
CA PRO A 35 -14.07 -20.01 -13.40
C PRO A 35 -14.45 -20.49 -12.00
N ASN A 36 -14.99 -19.58 -11.20
CA ASN A 36 -15.51 -19.89 -9.87
C ASN A 36 -16.78 -19.08 -9.61
N LEU A 37 -17.33 -19.15 -8.39
CA LEU A 37 -18.55 -18.42 -8.02
C LEU A 37 -18.41 -16.88 -8.19
N TYR A 38 -17.20 -16.35 -8.07
CA TYR A 38 -16.94 -14.92 -8.06
C TYR A 38 -16.51 -14.36 -9.42
N ARG A 39 -16.01 -15.24 -10.31
CA ARG A 39 -15.47 -14.85 -11.62
C ARG A 39 -15.76 -15.93 -12.67
N THR A 40 -16.26 -15.50 -13.82
CA THR A 40 -16.42 -16.36 -15.01
C THR A 40 -15.07 -16.59 -15.69
N ALA A 41 -14.99 -17.53 -16.62
CA ALA A 41 -13.79 -17.81 -17.41
C ALA A 41 -13.34 -16.59 -18.24
N SER A 42 -14.27 -15.75 -18.69
CA SER A 42 -13.99 -14.52 -19.43
C SER A 42 -13.57 -13.33 -18.53
N GLY A 43 -13.51 -13.53 -17.19
CA GLY A 43 -13.14 -12.49 -16.25
C GLY A 43 -14.28 -11.62 -15.74
N TYR A 44 -15.50 -11.80 -16.23
CA TYR A 44 -16.68 -11.09 -15.71
C TYR A 44 -17.03 -11.54 -14.29
N PRO A 45 -17.73 -10.68 -13.51
CA PRO A 45 -18.27 -11.05 -12.21
C PRO A 45 -19.16 -12.29 -12.31
N GLY A 46 -18.95 -13.28 -11.41
CA GLY A 46 -19.81 -14.44 -11.25
C GLY A 46 -21.02 -14.13 -10.36
N HIS A 47 -21.91 -15.11 -10.20
CA HIS A 47 -23.14 -14.93 -9.41
C HIS A 47 -22.88 -14.73 -7.89
N GLY A 48 -21.73 -15.16 -7.37
CA GLY A 48 -21.30 -14.93 -5.99
C GLY A 48 -20.42 -13.69 -5.82
N TYR A 49 -20.23 -12.88 -6.86
CA TYR A 49 -19.36 -11.69 -6.79
C TYR A 49 -19.83 -10.72 -5.71
N TRP A 50 -18.86 -10.20 -4.99
CA TRP A 50 -19.08 -9.19 -3.97
C TRP A 50 -18.04 -8.07 -4.10
N GLN A 51 -18.39 -6.92 -3.58
CA GLN A 51 -17.49 -5.77 -3.50
C GLN A 51 -17.71 -5.06 -2.17
N ASN A 52 -16.63 -4.84 -1.44
CA ASN A 52 -16.64 -4.02 -0.24
C ASN A 52 -16.90 -2.56 -0.60
N ARG A 53 -17.46 -1.80 0.33
CA ARG A 53 -17.82 -0.41 0.13
C ARG A 53 -17.20 0.46 1.22
N SER A 54 -16.62 1.58 0.80
CA SER A 54 -16.12 2.62 1.70
C SER A 54 -16.83 3.92 1.38
N ASP A 55 -17.48 4.50 2.39
CA ASP A 55 -18.10 5.81 2.32
C ASP A 55 -17.23 6.79 3.12
N TYR A 56 -16.92 7.95 2.53
CA TYR A 56 -16.03 8.94 3.12
C TYR A 56 -16.78 10.23 3.40
N LYS A 57 -16.50 10.83 4.56
CA LYS A 57 -16.84 12.21 4.89
C LYS A 57 -15.54 12.92 5.24
N ILE A 58 -15.08 13.81 4.37
CA ILE A 58 -13.76 14.43 4.48
C ILE A 58 -13.92 15.93 4.72
N ASN A 59 -13.22 16.46 5.72
CA ASN A 59 -13.06 17.88 5.97
C ASN A 59 -11.56 18.21 5.83
N VAL A 60 -11.24 19.17 5.00
CA VAL A 60 -9.85 19.61 4.77
C VAL A 60 -9.72 21.10 4.95
N LYS A 61 -8.56 21.51 5.45
CA LYS A 61 -8.16 22.91 5.58
C LYS A 61 -6.80 23.10 4.89
N LEU A 62 -6.79 23.92 3.86
CA LEU A 62 -5.56 24.36 3.22
C LEU A 62 -4.97 25.52 4.05
N ASN A 63 -3.68 25.45 4.30
CA ASN A 63 -2.89 26.57 4.84
C ASN A 63 -1.93 27.04 3.74
N ASP A 64 -2.27 28.15 3.13
CA ASP A 64 -1.53 28.71 2.01
C ASP A 64 -0.18 29.31 2.44
N ASN A 65 -0.08 29.82 3.70
CA ASN A 65 1.14 30.44 4.19
C ASN A 65 2.30 29.45 4.33
N ASN A 66 2.05 28.23 4.71
CA ASN A 66 3.06 27.19 4.89
C ASN A 66 2.87 26.01 3.92
N GLN A 67 1.98 26.15 2.94
CA GLN A 67 1.70 25.17 1.92
C GLN A 67 1.44 23.77 2.51
N SER A 68 0.50 23.69 3.45
CA SER A 68 0.11 22.43 4.07
C SER A 68 -1.40 22.18 4.03
N ILE A 69 -1.77 20.93 4.08
CA ILE A 69 -3.15 20.48 4.20
C ILE A 69 -3.30 19.72 5.53
N ASN A 70 -4.36 20.07 6.25
CA ASN A 70 -4.81 19.31 7.41
C ASN A 70 -6.18 18.72 7.11
N GLY A 71 -6.32 17.43 7.34
CA GLY A 71 -7.52 16.68 7.03
C GLY A 71 -8.06 15.93 8.25
N PHE A 72 -9.37 15.83 8.27
CA PHE A 72 -10.09 14.94 9.17
C PHE A 72 -11.14 14.21 8.35
N GLU A 73 -11.08 12.90 8.35
CA GLU A 73 -12.03 12.07 7.61
C GLU A 73 -12.69 11.04 8.50
N THR A 74 -13.95 10.77 8.19
CA THR A 74 -14.69 9.65 8.74
C THR A 74 -14.96 8.66 7.63
N ILE A 75 -14.53 7.43 7.83
CA ILE A 75 -14.67 6.32 6.88
C ILE A 75 -15.69 5.34 7.45
N THR A 76 -16.71 5.03 6.65
CA THR A 76 -17.64 3.94 6.97
C THR A 76 -17.38 2.80 6.00
N TYR A 77 -16.76 1.75 6.49
CA TYR A 77 -16.41 0.56 5.72
C TYR A 77 -17.46 -0.52 5.89
N THR A 78 -17.98 -1.03 4.77
CA THR A 78 -18.95 -2.14 4.75
C THR A 78 -18.27 -3.39 4.22
N ASN A 79 -18.22 -4.42 5.05
CA ASN A 79 -17.70 -5.73 4.65
C ASN A 79 -18.81 -6.53 3.95
N ASN A 80 -18.76 -6.59 2.63
CA ASN A 80 -19.64 -7.42 1.81
C ASN A 80 -19.02 -8.77 1.44
N SER A 81 -17.76 -9.02 1.86
CA SER A 81 -17.11 -10.30 1.62
C SER A 81 -17.73 -11.42 2.46
N PRO A 82 -17.55 -12.68 2.08
CA PRO A 82 -17.95 -13.81 2.90
C PRO A 82 -17.08 -13.99 4.13
N ASP A 83 -15.92 -13.31 4.19
CA ASP A 83 -14.92 -13.48 5.23
C ASP A 83 -14.99 -12.38 6.28
N ASP A 84 -14.64 -12.74 7.52
CA ASP A 84 -14.45 -11.79 8.61
C ASP A 84 -13.09 -11.07 8.47
N LEU A 85 -13.07 -9.76 8.64
CA LEU A 85 -11.87 -8.96 8.48
C LEU A 85 -11.26 -8.62 9.83
N ASN A 86 -10.01 -9.01 10.05
CA ASN A 86 -9.26 -8.72 11.28
C ASN A 86 -8.48 -7.40 11.19
N TYR A 87 -8.28 -6.87 10.01
CA TYR A 87 -7.59 -5.62 9.73
C TYR A 87 -8.11 -4.98 8.44
N LEU A 88 -7.83 -3.70 8.30
CA LEU A 88 -8.08 -2.95 7.07
C LEU A 88 -6.78 -2.37 6.54
N TRP A 89 -6.67 -2.24 5.23
CA TRP A 89 -5.62 -1.50 4.57
C TRP A 89 -6.12 -0.15 4.09
N VAL A 90 -5.33 0.90 4.37
CA VAL A 90 -5.54 2.25 3.82
C VAL A 90 -4.30 2.61 3.01
N GLN A 91 -4.50 3.06 1.79
CA GLN A 91 -3.43 3.50 0.93
C GLN A 91 -3.09 4.97 1.22
N LEU A 92 -1.81 5.25 1.40
CA LEU A 92 -1.26 6.58 1.69
C LEU A 92 -0.41 7.02 0.48
N ASP A 93 -1.06 7.40 -0.61
CA ASP A 93 -0.39 7.71 -1.88
C ASP A 93 0.65 8.84 -1.74
N GLN A 94 0.37 9.80 -0.88
CA GLN A 94 1.26 10.94 -0.65
C GLN A 94 2.62 10.54 -0.05
N ASN A 95 2.74 9.36 0.58
CA ASN A 95 4.00 8.87 1.15
C ASN A 95 5.08 8.56 0.10
N VAL A 96 4.75 8.54 -1.19
CA VAL A 96 5.76 8.55 -2.26
C VAL A 96 6.66 9.78 -2.19
N ARG A 97 6.19 10.86 -1.53
CA ARG A 97 6.90 12.14 -1.31
C ARG A 97 7.49 12.29 0.08
N GLU A 98 7.45 11.23 0.87
CA GLU A 98 8.11 11.19 2.17
C GLU A 98 9.63 11.27 1.99
N LYS A 99 10.30 11.98 2.89
CA LYS A 99 11.74 12.28 2.80
C LYS A 99 12.63 11.04 2.63
N ASP A 100 12.23 9.92 3.19
CA ASP A 100 12.96 8.65 3.10
C ASP A 100 12.28 7.62 2.21
N SER A 101 11.32 8.03 1.39
CA SER A 101 10.64 7.16 0.44
C SER A 101 11.60 6.51 -0.55
N ASP A 102 11.21 5.37 -1.09
CA ASP A 102 11.99 4.69 -2.13
C ASP A 102 12.13 5.57 -3.37
N SER A 103 11.09 6.32 -3.73
CA SER A 103 11.14 7.28 -4.84
C SER A 103 12.22 8.33 -4.60
N TYR A 104 12.29 8.89 -3.39
CA TYR A 104 13.30 9.87 -3.03
C TYR A 104 14.72 9.27 -3.10
N LYS A 105 14.93 8.08 -2.57
CA LYS A 105 16.22 7.37 -2.57
C LYS A 105 16.69 7.07 -4.00
N ILE A 106 15.78 6.70 -4.90
CA ILE A 106 16.10 6.46 -6.30
C ILE A 106 16.52 7.75 -7.01
N TYR A 107 15.80 8.85 -6.78
CA TYR A 107 16.13 10.14 -7.39
C TYR A 107 17.35 10.81 -6.78
N SER A 108 17.58 10.68 -5.48
CA SER A 108 18.74 11.26 -4.79
C SER A 108 20.02 10.43 -4.94
N GLY A 109 19.93 9.22 -5.47
CA GLY A 109 20.99 8.21 -5.52
C GLY A 109 22.19 8.52 -6.43
N GLY A 110 22.56 9.76 -6.65
CA GLY A 110 23.89 10.16 -7.15
C GLY A 110 24.29 9.67 -8.55
N MET A 111 23.44 8.92 -9.23
CA MET A 111 23.72 8.38 -10.57
C MET A 111 23.92 9.49 -11.62
N ASN A 112 23.33 10.66 -11.39
CA ASN A 112 23.40 11.77 -12.31
C ASN A 112 24.71 12.58 -12.22
N LYS A 113 25.45 12.48 -11.13
CA LYS A 113 26.75 13.18 -10.98
C LYS A 113 27.85 12.58 -11.87
N LYS A 114 27.74 11.30 -12.23
CA LYS A 114 28.77 10.58 -13.03
C LYS A 114 28.45 10.46 -14.51
N LEU A 115 27.20 10.57 -14.93
CA LEU A 115 26.78 10.26 -16.30
C LEU A 115 26.59 11.49 -17.19
N GLY A 116 26.78 12.70 -16.70
CA GLY A 116 26.75 13.93 -17.52
C GLY A 116 25.47 14.06 -18.37
N PHE A 117 24.34 13.54 -17.88
CA PHE A 117 23.07 13.62 -18.60
C PHE A 117 22.56 15.05 -18.60
N SER A 118 22.96 15.81 -19.62
CA SER A 118 22.40 17.12 -19.95
C SER A 118 20.94 17.06 -20.45
N SER A 119 20.36 15.86 -20.50
CA SER A 119 18.98 15.62 -20.96
C SER A 119 17.95 15.53 -19.85
N VAL A 120 18.33 15.72 -18.61
CA VAL A 120 17.37 15.91 -17.52
C VAL A 120 16.68 17.24 -17.78
N LYS A 121 15.34 17.18 -17.92
CA LYS A 121 14.48 18.33 -18.24
C LYS A 121 14.88 19.58 -17.47
N PRO A 122 14.82 20.78 -18.08
CA PRO A 122 15.03 22.04 -17.37
C PRO A 122 14.14 22.09 -16.14
N GLY A 123 14.72 22.17 -14.95
CA GLY A 123 14.03 22.07 -13.66
C GLY A 123 14.64 21.04 -12.72
N TYR A 124 15.44 20.09 -13.21
CA TYR A 124 16.21 19.17 -12.39
C TYR A 124 17.69 19.57 -12.37
N ILE A 125 17.96 20.71 -11.77
CA ILE A 125 19.35 21.10 -11.47
C ILE A 125 19.71 20.49 -10.14
N ILE A 126 20.30 19.29 -10.17
CA ILE A 126 20.97 18.72 -9.01
C ILE A 126 22.34 19.39 -8.90
N GLY A 127 22.38 20.52 -8.27
CA GLY A 127 23.59 21.24 -7.89
C GLY A 127 23.58 21.55 -6.40
N ASP A 128 24.70 21.93 -5.84
CA ASP A 128 24.83 22.35 -4.42
C ASP A 128 24.20 23.74 -4.15
N ASN A 129 23.10 24.05 -4.83
CA ASN A 129 22.37 25.30 -4.75
C ASN A 129 21.15 25.18 -3.81
N GLU A 130 20.55 26.33 -3.49
CA GLU A 130 19.40 26.44 -2.60
C GLU A 130 18.25 25.47 -2.97
N ALA A 131 18.00 25.26 -4.27
CA ALA A 131 16.98 24.33 -4.74
C ALA A 131 17.24 22.89 -4.28
N SER A 132 18.49 22.43 -4.30
CA SER A 132 18.86 21.10 -3.80
C SER A 132 18.66 20.96 -2.31
N GLN A 133 18.92 22.04 -1.55
CA GLN A 133 18.71 22.04 -0.10
C GLN A 133 17.21 21.99 0.24
N VAL A 134 16.39 22.74 -0.50
CA VAL A 134 14.92 22.71 -0.35
C VAL A 134 14.38 21.30 -0.66
N LEU A 135 14.82 20.70 -1.74
CA LEU A 135 14.45 19.34 -2.12
C LEU A 135 14.87 18.31 -1.05
N ASN A 136 16.10 18.45 -0.54
CA ASN A 136 16.64 17.53 0.45
C ASN A 136 15.97 17.62 1.83
N ASN A 137 15.31 18.74 2.12
CA ASN A 137 14.64 18.97 3.40
C ASN A 137 13.12 18.83 3.34
N PHE A 138 12.55 18.69 2.14
CA PHE A 138 11.12 18.53 1.99
C PHE A 138 10.66 17.14 2.46
N ASP A 139 9.62 17.14 3.26
CA ASP A 139 8.90 15.94 3.69
C ASP A 139 7.41 16.12 3.38
N GLY A 140 6.96 15.47 2.32
CA GLY A 140 5.59 15.55 1.83
C GLY A 140 4.73 14.35 2.18
N GLY A 141 5.24 13.41 3.00
CA GLY A 141 4.47 12.25 3.45
C GLY A 141 3.32 12.61 4.39
N PHE A 142 2.34 11.72 4.48
CA PHE A 142 1.27 11.83 5.47
C PHE A 142 1.81 11.75 6.90
N LYS A 143 1.37 12.66 7.74
CA LYS A 143 1.51 12.62 9.19
C LYS A 143 0.17 12.20 9.76
N ILE A 144 0.06 10.93 10.15
CA ILE A 144 -1.15 10.39 10.76
C ILE A 144 -1.09 10.69 12.25
N GLU A 145 -1.97 11.57 12.71
CA GLU A 145 -2.02 11.99 14.11
C GLU A 145 -2.78 10.99 14.97
N GLU A 146 -3.93 10.54 14.47
CA GLU A 146 -4.76 9.58 15.18
C GLU A 146 -5.66 8.77 14.25
N VAL A 147 -5.95 7.55 14.66
CA VAL A 147 -6.99 6.69 14.07
C VAL A 147 -7.90 6.23 15.20
N VAL A 148 -9.17 6.63 15.15
CA VAL A 148 -10.11 6.40 16.25
C VAL A 148 -11.45 5.87 15.73
N MET A 149 -12.06 5.00 16.50
CA MET A 149 -13.46 4.60 16.31
C MET A 149 -14.39 5.79 16.58
N ILE A 150 -15.61 5.74 16.06
CA ILE A 150 -16.62 6.78 16.32
C ILE A 150 -16.90 6.97 17.82
N ASP A 151 -16.71 5.92 18.62
CA ASP A 151 -16.87 5.99 20.08
C ASP A 151 -15.61 6.52 20.81
N GLY A 152 -14.61 7.00 20.09
CA GLY A 152 -13.37 7.59 20.62
C GLY A 152 -12.27 6.59 20.99
N ARG A 153 -12.49 5.29 20.84
CA ARG A 153 -11.46 4.29 21.11
C ARG A 153 -10.38 4.33 20.04
N LYS A 154 -9.12 4.42 20.44
CA LYS A 154 -7.98 4.37 19.52
C LYS A 154 -7.85 2.99 18.85
N LEU A 155 -7.56 3.01 17.57
CA LEU A 155 -7.16 1.85 16.77
C LEU A 155 -5.65 1.83 16.62
N ASN A 156 -5.06 0.65 16.71
CA ASN A 156 -3.64 0.47 16.41
C ASN A 156 -3.45 0.43 14.91
N PHE A 157 -2.44 1.11 14.45
CA PHE A 157 -2.06 1.08 13.03
C PHE A 157 -0.55 0.98 12.87
N THR A 158 -0.14 0.47 11.73
CA THR A 158 1.26 0.38 11.31
C THR A 158 1.37 0.88 9.89
N ILE A 159 2.31 1.79 9.65
CA ILE A 159 2.60 2.32 8.32
C ILE A 159 3.84 1.62 7.78
N ASN A 160 3.73 1.12 6.57
CA ASN A 160 4.84 0.61 5.79
C ASN A 160 4.79 1.25 4.40
N LYS A 161 5.66 2.24 4.19
CA LYS A 161 5.70 3.05 2.97
C LYS A 161 4.34 3.69 2.66
N THR A 162 3.73 3.35 1.55
CA THR A 162 2.43 3.88 1.11
C THR A 162 1.22 3.10 1.64
N MET A 163 1.43 2.15 2.55
CA MET A 163 0.34 1.33 3.07
C MET A 163 0.24 1.46 4.58
N MET A 164 -0.96 1.76 5.06
CA MET A 164 -1.29 1.74 6.48
C MET A 164 -2.22 0.56 6.77
N ARG A 165 -1.80 -0.29 7.70
CA ARG A 165 -2.62 -1.36 8.24
C ARG A 165 -3.26 -0.91 9.55
N ILE A 166 -4.56 -1.06 9.66
CA ILE A 166 -5.34 -0.79 10.87
C ILE A 166 -5.81 -2.12 11.43
N ASP A 167 -5.36 -2.46 12.64
CA ASP A 167 -5.73 -3.71 13.29
C ASP A 167 -7.05 -3.54 14.07
N LEU A 168 -7.99 -4.43 13.83
CA LEU A 168 -9.31 -4.41 14.47
C LEU A 168 -9.29 -5.24 15.74
N LYS A 169 -9.72 -4.66 16.86
CA LYS A 169 -9.82 -5.39 18.14
C LYS A 169 -10.83 -6.54 18.11
N LYS A 170 -11.84 -6.42 17.25
CA LYS A 170 -12.82 -7.46 16.96
C LYS A 170 -12.97 -7.58 15.46
N PRO A 171 -13.04 -8.79 14.90
CA PRO A 171 -13.23 -8.97 13.46
C PRO A 171 -14.49 -8.26 12.97
N LEU A 172 -14.38 -7.55 11.85
CA LEU A 172 -15.53 -7.00 11.14
C LEU A 172 -16.23 -8.13 10.39
N LYS A 173 -17.35 -8.54 10.90
CA LYS A 173 -18.16 -9.65 10.37
C LYS A 173 -18.65 -9.35 8.95
N THR A 174 -18.92 -10.43 8.20
CA THR A 174 -19.61 -10.31 6.90
C THR A 174 -20.92 -9.54 7.06
N LYS A 175 -21.27 -8.72 6.06
CA LYS A 175 -22.46 -7.84 6.03
C LYS A 175 -22.53 -6.79 7.15
N SER A 176 -21.42 -6.58 7.87
CA SER A 176 -21.32 -5.58 8.93
C SER A 176 -20.61 -4.32 8.47
N LYS A 177 -20.78 -3.25 9.23
CA LYS A 177 -20.15 -1.95 9.00
C LYS A 177 -19.27 -1.57 10.17
N LEU A 178 -18.19 -0.84 9.85
CA LEU A 178 -17.29 -0.22 10.81
C LEU A 178 -17.12 1.24 10.42
N SER A 179 -17.27 2.16 11.39
CA SER A 179 -16.97 3.57 11.18
C SER A 179 -15.83 4.01 12.09
N PHE A 180 -14.84 4.65 11.50
CA PHE A 180 -13.69 5.19 12.20
C PHE A 180 -13.26 6.50 11.55
N SER A 181 -12.44 7.28 12.24
CA SER A 181 -11.94 8.55 11.75
C SER A 181 -10.42 8.57 11.77
N ILE A 182 -9.86 9.29 10.81
CA ILE A 182 -8.43 9.54 10.69
C ILE A 182 -8.21 11.04 10.69
N ARG A 183 -7.25 11.51 11.49
CA ARG A 183 -6.71 12.87 11.44
C ARG A 183 -5.33 12.81 10.84
N TRP A 184 -5.12 13.62 9.81
CA TRP A 184 -3.88 13.61 9.06
C TRP A 184 -3.48 15.00 8.57
N SER A 185 -2.21 15.15 8.27
CA SER A 185 -1.68 16.34 7.60
C SER A 185 -0.53 15.95 6.67
N TYR A 186 -0.23 16.81 5.71
CA TYR A 186 0.99 16.73 4.89
C TYR A 186 1.36 18.11 4.31
N ASN A 187 2.61 18.24 3.88
CA ASN A 187 3.09 19.43 3.19
C ASN A 187 2.92 19.29 1.68
N ILE A 188 2.48 20.36 1.04
CA ILE A 188 2.33 20.42 -0.42
C ILE A 188 3.70 20.77 -1.02
N GLN A 189 4.11 20.00 -2.01
CA GLN A 189 5.36 20.26 -2.70
C GLN A 189 5.30 21.56 -3.52
N ASP A 190 6.40 22.31 -3.54
CA ASP A 190 6.53 23.45 -4.43
C ASP A 190 6.70 22.96 -5.87
N LYS A 191 5.77 23.33 -6.73
CA LYS A 191 5.74 22.94 -8.13
C LYS A 191 6.94 23.47 -8.92
N VAL A 192 7.45 24.64 -8.55
CA VAL A 192 8.57 25.28 -9.25
C VAL A 192 9.85 24.48 -9.04
N PHE A 193 10.09 24.04 -7.80
CA PHE A 193 11.31 23.34 -7.43
C PHE A 193 11.23 21.82 -7.64
N MET A 194 10.08 21.23 -7.38
CA MET A 194 9.93 19.76 -7.37
C MET A 194 9.25 19.21 -8.62
N GLY A 195 8.64 20.07 -9.43
CA GLY A 195 7.88 19.63 -10.60
C GLY A 195 6.64 18.81 -10.24
N GLY A 196 5.97 18.29 -11.27
CA GLY A 196 4.79 17.46 -11.10
C GLY A 196 3.49 18.26 -10.92
N ARG A 197 2.43 17.56 -10.56
CA ARG A 197 1.16 18.14 -10.13
C ARG A 197 1.15 18.17 -8.61
N PRO A 198 0.83 19.31 -8.00
CA PRO A 198 0.64 19.39 -6.56
C PRO A 198 -0.58 18.59 -6.12
#